data_bfe1daf6998501ed0d320e5cf3454883
#
_entry.id   bfe1daf6998501ed0d320e5cf3454883
#
_cell.length_a   1.000
_cell.length_b   1.000
_cell.length_c   1.000
_cell.angle_alpha   90.00
_cell.angle_beta   90.00
_cell.angle_gamma   90.00
#
_symmetry.space_group_name_H-M   'P 1'
#
loop_
_entity.id
_entity.type
_entity.pdbx_description
1 polymer ?
#
loop_
_entity_poly.entity_id
_entity_poly.type
_entity_poly.pdbx_seq_one_letter_code
_entity_poly.pdbx_strand_id
1 'polypeptide(L)'
;MPTSKRQRPRLRFIVPLAVCASVSLWPALPKRGSKQLGFIVPVAAQAPVTLDRSIRDYKLPSEIPWVERGASASLTLYGDASKPGGFYVSLLRRPFDNWSTPHSHPSARYVTVLEGTFLAGTGPVQDRNRVDALKAGTVVSEIPNRMHYDGVGQDGVTLLFIGMAPSGGGPTTEPPRAPGGPNVDPTARQAKKVEDMVWTKAADASTFVNVYGDPGKSGIYVQFVRRPPNSWSTAHGHPNDQFIWVMGGRMYIGTGSSVDKDKTVGMPRGSYIHDFANGRHYEGAKDEDLWILVVGMGPAAPDRAFN
;
A
#
# COMPACT_ATOMS: atom_id res chain seq x y z
N MET A 1 -51.88 32.29 31.16
CA MET A 1 -51.53 33.36 30.20
C MET A 1 -50.68 32.72 29.10
N PRO A 2 -51.08 32.75 27.84
CA PRO A 2 -50.37 32.06 26.75
C PRO A 2 -49.47 33.04 26.01
N THR A 3 -48.24 32.59 25.65
CA THR A 3 -47.31 33.34 24.77
C THR A 3 -47.11 32.59 23.47
N SER A 4 -47.68 33.12 22.49
CA SER A 4 -47.46 33.33 21.07
C SER A 4 -46.30 32.58 20.40
N LYS A 5 -46.66 31.65 19.51
CA LYS A 5 -45.79 31.12 18.43
C LYS A 5 -45.70 32.16 17.30
N ARG A 6 -44.48 32.61 16.94
CA ARG A 6 -44.22 33.32 15.70
C ARG A 6 -43.74 32.35 14.63
N GLN A 7 -44.56 32.16 13.60
CA GLN A 7 -44.21 31.53 12.32
C GLN A 7 -43.37 32.52 11.49
N ARG A 8 -42.29 32.04 10.87
CA ARG A 8 -41.55 32.80 9.81
C ARG A 8 -41.99 32.28 8.45
N PRO A 9 -42.17 33.15 7.46
CA PRO A 9 -42.65 32.80 6.12
C PRO A 9 -41.53 32.16 5.27
N ARG A 10 -41.89 31.14 4.49
CA ARG A 10 -41.04 30.54 3.46
C ARG A 10 -41.04 31.44 2.20
N LEU A 11 -39.89 31.90 1.82
CA LEU A 11 -39.68 32.60 0.52
C LEU A 11 -39.49 31.52 -0.56
N ARG A 12 -40.40 31.47 -1.53
CA ARG A 12 -40.27 30.69 -2.76
C ARG A 12 -39.62 31.58 -3.80
N PHE A 13 -38.45 31.20 -4.28
CA PHE A 13 -37.86 31.78 -5.47
C PHE A 13 -38.35 31.02 -6.70
N ILE A 14 -39.06 31.74 -7.56
CA ILE A 14 -39.45 31.32 -8.90
C ILE A 14 -38.35 31.83 -9.84
N VAL A 15 -37.70 30.92 -10.56
CA VAL A 15 -36.73 31.28 -11.63
C VAL A 15 -37.47 31.18 -12.96
N PRO A 16 -37.51 32.21 -13.78
CA PRO A 16 -38.11 32.13 -15.13
C PRO A 16 -37.12 31.49 -16.11
N LEU A 17 -37.61 30.48 -16.86
CA LEU A 17 -36.94 29.93 -18.03
C LEU A 17 -37.03 30.98 -19.17
N ALA A 18 -35.87 31.49 -19.61
CA ALA A 18 -35.76 32.25 -20.87
C ALA A 18 -35.36 31.25 -21.96
N VAL A 19 -36.25 31.03 -22.91
CA VAL A 19 -35.99 30.32 -24.17
C VAL A 19 -35.43 31.30 -25.17
N CYS A 20 -34.15 31.20 -25.48
CA CYS A 20 -33.54 31.89 -26.62
C CYS A 20 -33.50 30.96 -27.83
N ALA A 21 -34.36 31.24 -28.81
CA ALA A 21 -34.27 30.62 -30.12
C ALA A 21 -33.22 31.39 -30.94
N SER A 22 -32.09 30.77 -31.23
CA SER A 22 -31.11 31.29 -32.18
C SER A 22 -31.28 30.59 -33.53
N VAL A 23 -31.72 31.40 -34.51
CA VAL A 23 -31.78 31.02 -35.92
C VAL A 23 -30.37 31.04 -36.49
N SER A 24 -29.82 29.90 -36.82
CA SER A 24 -28.51 29.79 -37.48
C SER A 24 -28.70 29.79 -39.00
N LEU A 25 -28.25 30.84 -39.64
CA LEU A 25 -28.05 30.92 -41.09
C LEU A 25 -26.86 30.02 -41.49
N TRP A 26 -27.11 29.02 -42.30
CA TRP A 26 -26.07 28.19 -42.91
C TRP A 26 -25.50 28.90 -44.14
N PRO A 27 -24.17 29.00 -44.26
CA PRO A 27 -23.54 29.35 -45.53
C PRO A 27 -23.34 28.09 -46.39
N ALA A 28 -23.47 28.30 -47.71
CA ALA A 28 -23.43 27.30 -48.75
C ALA A 28 -22.11 26.51 -48.80
N LEU A 29 -22.24 25.21 -49.11
CA LEU A 29 -21.14 24.27 -49.31
C LEU A 29 -20.25 24.64 -50.50
N PRO A 30 -18.91 24.59 -50.38
CA PRO A 30 -18.02 24.57 -51.53
C PRO A 30 -17.91 23.16 -52.12
N LYS A 31 -17.72 23.13 -53.44
CA LYS A 31 -17.68 21.96 -54.32
C LYS A 31 -16.51 21.02 -54.01
N ARG A 32 -16.77 19.72 -54.22
CA ARG A 32 -15.90 18.55 -54.25
C ARG A 32 -14.42 18.84 -54.52
N GLY A 33 -13.59 18.63 -53.52
CA GLY A 33 -12.16 18.36 -53.65
C GLY A 33 -11.89 16.85 -53.41
N SER A 34 -10.95 16.30 -54.13
CA SER A 34 -10.51 14.89 -54.21
C SER A 34 -10.45 14.17 -52.88
N LYS A 35 -11.05 12.99 -52.83
CA LYS A 35 -10.89 12.01 -51.73
C LYS A 35 -9.42 11.57 -51.67
N GLN A 36 -8.63 12.10 -50.74
CA GLN A 36 -7.47 11.39 -50.26
C GLN A 36 -8.01 10.27 -49.34
N LEU A 37 -7.95 9.04 -49.85
CA LEU A 37 -8.06 7.84 -49.02
C LEU A 37 -6.85 7.80 -48.09
N GLY A 38 -7.01 8.32 -46.90
CA GLY A 38 -6.08 8.08 -45.80
C GLY A 38 -6.09 6.59 -45.50
N PHE A 39 -5.04 5.90 -45.86
CA PHE A 39 -4.80 4.56 -45.34
C PHE A 39 -4.68 4.64 -43.84
N ILE A 40 -5.73 4.19 -43.13
CA ILE A 40 -5.62 3.85 -41.70
C ILE A 40 -4.77 2.59 -41.69
N VAL A 41 -3.47 2.77 -41.48
CA VAL A 41 -2.59 1.64 -41.15
C VAL A 41 -3.08 1.15 -39.77
N PRO A 42 -3.59 -0.07 -39.66
CA PRO A 42 -3.93 -0.60 -38.37
C PRO A 42 -2.65 -0.60 -37.52
N VAL A 43 -2.64 0.18 -36.43
CA VAL A 43 -1.61 0.04 -35.41
C VAL A 43 -1.74 -1.40 -34.90
N ALA A 44 -0.79 -2.24 -35.26
CA ALA A 44 -0.76 -3.60 -34.78
C ALA A 44 -0.80 -3.54 -33.26
N ALA A 45 -1.80 -4.16 -32.65
CA ALA A 45 -1.89 -4.26 -31.21
C ALA A 45 -0.59 -4.92 -30.74
N GLN A 46 0.21 -4.16 -29.99
CA GLN A 46 1.47 -4.68 -29.46
C GLN A 46 1.13 -5.87 -28.56
N ALA A 47 1.82 -6.99 -28.76
CA ALA A 47 1.62 -8.17 -27.93
C ALA A 47 1.81 -7.77 -26.44
N PRO A 48 1.01 -8.31 -25.52
CA PRO A 48 1.14 -7.99 -24.12
C PRO A 48 2.55 -8.32 -23.63
N VAL A 49 3.17 -7.38 -22.92
CA VAL A 49 4.50 -7.59 -22.35
C VAL A 49 4.40 -8.69 -21.30
N THR A 50 5.23 -9.72 -21.46
CA THR A 50 5.34 -10.82 -20.51
C THR A 50 6.69 -10.73 -19.81
N LEU A 51 6.68 -10.66 -18.48
CA LEU A 51 7.89 -10.70 -17.67
C LEU A 51 8.29 -12.14 -17.35
N ASP A 52 9.57 -12.35 -17.10
CA ASP A 52 10.06 -13.62 -16.56
C ASP A 52 9.59 -13.78 -15.10
N ARG A 53 8.63 -14.67 -14.90
CA ARG A 53 8.02 -14.94 -13.60
C ARG A 53 8.95 -15.70 -12.64
N SER A 54 10.05 -16.26 -13.12
CA SER A 54 11.09 -16.87 -12.26
C SER A 54 12.04 -15.83 -11.65
N ILE A 55 12.03 -14.60 -12.19
CA ILE A 55 12.80 -13.47 -11.69
C ILE A 55 11.93 -12.59 -10.80
N ARG A 56 10.68 -12.35 -11.21
CA ARG A 56 9.75 -11.43 -10.56
C ARG A 56 8.32 -11.91 -10.73
N ASP A 57 7.68 -12.34 -9.65
CA ASP A 57 6.23 -12.59 -9.65
C ASP A 57 5.47 -11.32 -9.24
N TYR A 58 4.25 -11.17 -9.73
CA TYR A 58 3.39 -10.03 -9.39
C TYR A 58 1.92 -10.39 -9.48
N LYS A 59 1.10 -9.63 -8.75
CA LYS A 59 -0.36 -9.68 -8.79
C LYS A 59 -0.92 -8.28 -8.89
N LEU A 60 -1.83 -8.08 -9.82
CA LEU A 60 -2.69 -6.90 -9.82
C LEU A 60 -3.68 -6.95 -8.65
N PRO A 61 -4.27 -5.85 -8.22
CA PRO A 61 -5.19 -5.84 -7.07
C PRO A 61 -6.34 -6.85 -7.20
N SER A 62 -6.87 -7.03 -8.42
CA SER A 62 -7.94 -7.99 -8.72
C SER A 62 -7.47 -9.45 -8.79
N GLU A 63 -6.17 -9.69 -8.87
CA GLU A 63 -5.58 -11.03 -9.01
C GLU A 63 -5.05 -11.58 -7.69
N ILE A 64 -5.09 -10.79 -6.61
CA ILE A 64 -4.65 -11.25 -5.28
C ILE A 64 -5.59 -12.35 -4.80
N PRO A 65 -5.08 -13.59 -4.60
CA PRO A 65 -5.90 -14.75 -4.28
C PRO A 65 -6.22 -14.78 -2.78
N TRP A 66 -7.07 -13.87 -2.33
CA TRP A 66 -7.51 -13.80 -0.95
C TRP A 66 -8.18 -15.08 -0.49
N VAL A 67 -7.78 -15.55 0.68
CA VAL A 67 -8.42 -16.68 1.37
C VAL A 67 -9.38 -16.12 2.42
N GLU A 68 -10.68 -16.28 2.18
CA GLU A 68 -11.73 -15.80 3.08
C GLU A 68 -11.72 -16.57 4.40
N ARG A 69 -11.85 -15.83 5.51
CA ARG A 69 -11.89 -16.34 6.89
C ARG A 69 -13.01 -15.62 7.66
N GLY A 70 -14.24 -16.06 7.45
CA GLY A 70 -15.42 -15.36 7.94
C GLY A 70 -15.55 -13.99 7.28
N ALA A 71 -15.63 -12.92 8.07
CA ALA A 71 -15.70 -11.55 7.55
C ALA A 71 -14.33 -11.00 7.09
N SER A 72 -13.23 -11.66 7.42
CA SER A 72 -11.86 -11.23 7.06
C SER A 72 -11.30 -12.10 5.95
N ALA A 73 -10.27 -11.59 5.26
CA ALA A 73 -9.53 -12.36 4.28
C ALA A 73 -8.03 -12.23 4.51
N SER A 74 -7.27 -13.30 4.29
CA SER A 74 -5.82 -13.32 4.49
C SER A 74 -5.12 -14.01 3.33
N LEU A 75 -3.82 -13.73 3.20
CA LEU A 75 -2.95 -14.39 2.24
C LEU A 75 -1.53 -14.46 2.81
N THR A 76 -0.94 -15.66 2.83
CA THR A 76 0.50 -15.81 3.06
C THR A 76 1.22 -15.59 1.74
N LEU A 77 2.09 -14.58 1.71
CA LEU A 77 2.91 -14.25 0.55
C LEU A 77 4.22 -15.03 0.56
N TYR A 78 4.78 -15.25 1.74
CA TYR A 78 6.05 -15.95 1.91
C TYR A 78 6.13 -16.62 3.29
N GLY A 79 6.82 -17.75 3.35
CA GLY A 79 7.09 -18.49 4.60
C GLY A 79 5.86 -19.09 5.24
N ASP A 80 6.01 -19.44 6.51
CA ASP A 80 4.94 -20.03 7.33
C ASP A 80 4.98 -19.41 8.72
N ALA A 81 4.01 -18.58 9.02
CA ALA A 81 3.92 -17.86 10.29
C ALA A 81 3.71 -18.77 11.52
N SER A 82 3.48 -20.07 11.33
CA SER A 82 3.34 -21.05 12.42
C SER A 82 4.63 -21.78 12.76
N LYS A 83 5.60 -21.83 11.84
CA LYS A 83 6.85 -22.63 12.01
C LYS A 83 7.95 -21.81 12.66
N PRO A 84 8.43 -22.18 13.86
CA PRO A 84 9.48 -21.45 14.56
C PRO A 84 10.75 -21.23 13.72
N GLY A 85 11.34 -20.02 13.84
CA GLY A 85 12.60 -19.64 13.20
C GLY A 85 12.48 -19.22 11.73
N GLY A 86 11.29 -19.33 11.13
CA GLY A 86 11.06 -18.89 9.75
C GLY A 86 10.71 -17.40 9.65
N PHE A 87 11.19 -16.77 8.60
CA PHE A 87 10.71 -15.46 8.15
C PHE A 87 9.38 -15.62 7.42
N TYR A 88 8.44 -14.71 7.62
CA TYR A 88 7.16 -14.72 6.92
C TYR A 88 6.70 -13.34 6.50
N VAL A 89 5.94 -13.29 5.42
CA VAL A 89 5.19 -12.11 4.94
C VAL A 89 3.75 -12.53 4.67
N SER A 90 2.79 -11.79 5.20
CA SER A 90 1.37 -12.07 5.00
C SER A 90 0.53 -10.81 4.89
N LEU A 91 -0.62 -10.93 4.24
CA LEU A 91 -1.64 -9.90 4.14
C LEU A 91 -2.86 -10.28 4.97
N LEU A 92 -3.54 -9.27 5.50
CA LEU A 92 -4.82 -9.40 6.17
C LEU A 92 -5.73 -8.25 5.76
N ARG A 93 -6.94 -8.58 5.33
CA ARG A 93 -8.02 -7.62 5.06
C ARG A 93 -9.15 -7.84 6.05
N ARG A 94 -9.59 -6.76 6.71
CA ARG A 94 -10.66 -6.81 7.71
C ARG A 94 -11.69 -5.71 7.45
N PRO A 95 -13.01 -6.00 7.54
CA PRO A 95 -14.07 -5.01 7.41
C PRO A 95 -14.21 -4.16 8.69
N PHE A 96 -15.00 -3.10 8.59
CA PHE A 96 -15.40 -2.26 9.72
C PHE A 96 -15.93 -3.08 10.92
N ASP A 97 -15.69 -2.55 12.11
CA ASP A 97 -16.09 -3.09 13.43
C ASP A 97 -15.58 -4.52 13.71
N ASN A 98 -14.57 -4.96 13.02
CA ASN A 98 -13.88 -6.21 13.33
C ASN A 98 -12.81 -5.94 14.40
N TRP A 99 -12.90 -6.64 15.54
CA TRP A 99 -12.01 -6.48 16.68
C TRP A 99 -11.33 -7.80 17.06
N SER A 100 -10.05 -7.74 17.41
CA SER A 100 -9.36 -8.86 18.06
C SER A 100 -9.61 -8.83 19.57
N THR A 101 -9.59 -9.98 20.22
CA THR A 101 -9.38 -10.04 21.67
C THR A 101 -7.94 -9.63 22.01
N PRO A 102 -7.67 -9.14 23.25
CA PRO A 102 -6.31 -8.91 23.69
C PRO A 102 -5.44 -10.17 23.55
N HIS A 103 -4.26 -10.00 22.96
CA HIS A 103 -3.31 -11.09 22.68
C HIS A 103 -1.88 -10.55 22.62
N SER A 104 -0.92 -11.44 22.53
CA SER A 104 0.50 -11.13 22.36
C SER A 104 1.12 -12.05 21.31
N HIS A 105 2.33 -11.78 20.88
CA HIS A 105 3.13 -12.63 20.00
C HIS A 105 4.50 -12.92 20.61
N PRO A 106 5.04 -14.14 20.46
CA PRO A 106 6.33 -14.49 21.04
C PRO A 106 7.51 -13.83 20.33
N SER A 107 7.32 -13.44 19.09
CA SER A 107 8.37 -12.78 18.26
C SER A 107 7.93 -11.39 17.83
N ALA A 108 8.91 -10.51 17.63
CA ALA A 108 8.64 -9.19 17.07
C ALA A 108 8.11 -9.31 15.64
N ARG A 109 7.15 -8.45 15.31
CA ARG A 109 6.66 -8.30 13.95
C ARG A 109 6.37 -6.83 13.64
N TYR A 110 6.35 -6.52 12.37
CA TYR A 110 6.01 -5.20 11.87
C TYR A 110 4.72 -5.28 11.07
N VAL A 111 3.83 -4.34 11.32
CA VAL A 111 2.51 -4.24 10.67
C VAL A 111 2.48 -2.93 9.90
N THR A 112 2.32 -3.00 8.59
CA THR A 112 2.13 -1.81 7.75
C THR A 112 0.66 -1.68 7.37
N VAL A 113 0.08 -0.52 7.61
CA VAL A 113 -1.26 -0.18 7.13
C VAL A 113 -1.15 0.16 5.65
N LEU A 114 -1.66 -0.72 4.78
CA LEU A 114 -1.63 -0.53 3.33
C LEU A 114 -2.80 0.33 2.85
N GLU A 115 -3.98 0.11 3.44
CA GLU A 115 -5.23 0.82 3.12
C GLU A 115 -6.12 0.91 4.37
N GLY A 116 -6.95 1.95 4.41
CA GLY A 116 -7.96 2.13 5.46
C GLY A 116 -7.39 2.60 6.79
N THR A 117 -8.07 2.23 7.88
CA THR A 117 -7.75 2.68 9.24
C THR A 117 -7.60 1.52 10.20
N PHE A 118 -6.40 1.36 10.77
CA PHE A 118 -6.10 0.41 11.82
C PHE A 118 -6.24 1.06 13.18
N LEU A 119 -7.10 0.51 14.05
CA LEU A 119 -7.29 0.98 15.41
C LEU A 119 -6.41 0.14 16.35
N ALA A 120 -5.33 0.74 16.84
CA ALA A 120 -4.33 0.07 17.65
C ALA A 120 -4.54 0.38 19.14
N GLY A 121 -4.67 -0.66 19.96
CA GLY A 121 -4.74 -0.55 21.42
C GLY A 121 -3.70 -1.44 22.11
N THR A 122 -3.44 -1.21 23.39
CA THR A 122 -2.47 -1.99 24.18
C THR A 122 -3.03 -2.35 25.56
N GLY A 123 -2.54 -3.46 26.11
CA GLY A 123 -2.94 -3.99 27.42
C GLY A 123 -3.85 -5.20 27.35
N PRO A 124 -4.08 -5.85 28.52
CA PRO A 124 -4.81 -7.11 28.62
C PRO A 124 -6.33 -6.96 28.59
N VAL A 125 -6.85 -5.72 28.61
CA VAL A 125 -8.28 -5.43 28.56
C VAL A 125 -8.56 -4.56 27.34
N GLN A 126 -9.48 -5.01 26.49
CA GLN A 126 -9.91 -4.24 25.32
C GLN A 126 -10.69 -2.98 25.79
N ASP A 127 -10.20 -1.82 25.40
CA ASP A 127 -10.87 -0.53 25.59
C ASP A 127 -10.93 0.20 24.24
N ARG A 128 -12.11 0.18 23.60
CA ARG A 128 -12.31 0.79 22.27
C ARG A 128 -12.18 2.30 22.26
N ASN A 129 -12.21 2.95 23.43
CA ASN A 129 -12.01 4.40 23.58
C ASN A 129 -10.53 4.77 23.75
N ARG A 130 -9.66 3.76 23.96
CA ARG A 130 -8.21 3.95 24.16
C ARG A 130 -7.42 3.27 23.05
N VAL A 131 -7.63 3.75 21.83
CA VAL A 131 -6.94 3.29 20.63
C VAL A 131 -6.42 4.48 19.83
N ASP A 132 -5.34 4.28 19.12
CA ASP A 132 -4.85 5.22 18.11
C ASP A 132 -5.37 4.79 16.74
N ALA A 133 -5.94 5.73 15.99
CA ALA A 133 -6.38 5.52 14.61
C ALA A 133 -5.18 5.76 13.66
N LEU A 134 -4.67 4.68 13.10
CA LEU A 134 -3.47 4.68 12.26
C LEU A 134 -3.88 4.51 10.79
N LYS A 135 -3.47 5.46 9.95
CA LYS A 135 -3.82 5.52 8.53
C LYS A 135 -2.80 4.80 7.65
N ALA A 136 -3.15 4.60 6.38
CA ALA A 136 -2.27 4.02 5.37
C ALA A 136 -0.89 4.69 5.35
N GLY A 137 0.16 3.88 5.27
CA GLY A 137 1.56 4.28 5.38
C GLY A 137 2.12 4.26 6.81
N THR A 138 1.28 4.10 7.84
CA THR A 138 1.79 3.87 9.20
C THR A 138 2.39 2.49 9.33
N VAL A 139 3.55 2.39 9.96
CA VAL A 139 4.19 1.11 10.33
C VAL A 139 4.21 0.97 11.84
N VAL A 140 3.71 -0.16 12.32
CA VAL A 140 3.66 -0.49 13.76
C VAL A 140 4.65 -1.62 14.04
N SER A 141 5.52 -1.43 15.04
CA SER A 141 6.33 -2.49 15.63
C SER A 141 5.59 -3.07 16.83
N GLU A 142 5.37 -4.38 16.84
CA GLU A 142 4.79 -5.10 17.97
C GLU A 142 5.89 -5.77 18.77
N ILE A 143 5.97 -5.41 20.05
CA ILE A 143 7.00 -5.90 20.97
C ILE A 143 6.64 -7.31 21.45
N PRO A 144 7.58 -8.26 21.47
CA PRO A 144 7.32 -9.63 21.91
C PRO A 144 6.68 -9.69 23.29
N ASN A 145 5.73 -10.62 23.43
CA ASN A 145 5.02 -10.95 24.67
C ASN A 145 4.27 -9.77 25.34
N ARG A 146 4.04 -8.65 24.62
CA ARG A 146 3.27 -7.51 25.15
C ARG A 146 1.84 -7.55 24.62
N MET A 147 0.89 -7.41 25.55
CA MET A 147 -0.54 -7.48 25.26
C MET A 147 -1.03 -6.29 24.44
N HIS A 148 -1.79 -6.58 23.42
CA HIS A 148 -2.42 -5.60 22.56
C HIS A 148 -3.74 -6.12 21.97
N TYR A 149 -4.51 -5.22 21.39
CA TYR A 149 -5.74 -5.52 20.67
C TYR A 149 -5.92 -4.58 19.48
N ASP A 150 -6.67 -5.03 18.50
CA ASP A 150 -6.82 -4.37 17.22
C ASP A 150 -8.27 -4.19 16.86
N GLY A 151 -8.57 -3.03 16.29
CA GLY A 151 -9.85 -2.74 15.69
C GLY A 151 -9.70 -2.21 14.27
N VAL A 152 -10.83 -2.03 13.62
CA VAL A 152 -10.91 -1.53 12.24
C VAL A 152 -11.81 -0.32 12.16
N GLY A 153 -11.35 0.74 11.51
CA GLY A 153 -12.12 1.94 11.24
C GLY A 153 -13.22 1.73 10.18
N GLN A 154 -14.04 2.75 9.96
CA GLN A 154 -15.20 2.68 9.07
C GLN A 154 -14.88 2.33 7.62
N ASP A 155 -13.67 2.63 7.19
CA ASP A 155 -13.13 2.38 5.84
C ASP A 155 -12.51 0.98 5.65
N GLY A 156 -12.65 0.10 6.65
CA GLY A 156 -11.97 -1.19 6.64
C GLY A 156 -10.47 -1.04 6.84
N VAL A 157 -9.71 -2.13 6.70
CA VAL A 157 -8.24 -2.09 6.71
C VAL A 157 -7.63 -3.22 5.89
N THR A 158 -6.56 -2.92 5.19
CA THR A 158 -5.62 -3.90 4.62
C THR A 158 -4.25 -3.71 5.26
N LEU A 159 -3.72 -4.79 5.82
CA LEU A 159 -2.47 -4.83 6.57
C LEU A 159 -1.47 -5.78 5.90
N LEU A 160 -0.19 -5.40 5.93
CA LEU A 160 0.93 -6.31 5.64
C LEU A 160 1.67 -6.59 6.94
N PHE A 161 1.88 -7.87 7.22
CA PHE A 161 2.68 -8.35 8.34
C PHE A 161 3.99 -8.92 7.85
N ILE A 162 5.07 -8.57 8.54
CA ILE A 162 6.39 -9.15 8.33
C ILE A 162 7.02 -9.45 9.69
N GLY A 163 7.57 -10.65 9.86
CA GLY A 163 8.13 -11.06 11.14
C GLY A 163 8.86 -12.40 11.10
N MET A 164 9.40 -12.77 12.25
CA MET A 164 9.90 -14.11 12.47
C MET A 164 8.80 -14.97 13.11
N ALA A 165 8.66 -16.19 12.64
CA ALA A 165 7.71 -17.14 13.20
C ALA A 165 8.24 -17.77 14.52
N PRO A 166 7.36 -18.22 15.43
CA PRO A 166 5.92 -18.28 15.27
C PRO A 166 5.25 -16.91 15.48
N SER A 167 4.23 -16.61 14.68
CA SER A 167 3.39 -15.43 14.82
C SER A 167 2.17 -15.66 15.71
N GLY A 168 1.80 -16.91 15.91
CA GLY A 168 0.73 -17.28 16.85
C GLY A 168 1.12 -16.88 18.27
N GLY A 169 0.15 -16.44 19.05
CA GLY A 169 0.39 -16.01 20.42
C GLY A 169 -0.77 -16.39 21.32
N GLY A 170 -0.55 -16.21 22.59
CA GLY A 170 -1.52 -16.45 23.63
C GLY A 170 -1.57 -15.31 24.64
N PRO A 171 -2.48 -15.39 25.59
CA PRO A 171 -2.54 -14.43 26.68
C PRO A 171 -1.25 -14.48 27.50
N THR A 172 -0.70 -13.34 27.81
CA THR A 172 0.32 -13.17 28.85
C THR A 172 -0.33 -12.53 30.07
N THR A 173 0.28 -12.77 31.24
CA THR A 173 -0.16 -12.12 32.46
C THR A 173 0.45 -10.71 32.53
N GLU A 174 -0.25 -9.74 32.00
CA GLU A 174 0.07 -8.32 32.22
C GLU A 174 -0.96 -7.71 33.18
N PRO A 175 -0.53 -6.83 34.10
CA PRO A 175 -1.48 -6.09 34.93
C PRO A 175 -2.31 -5.16 34.04
N PRO A 176 -3.56 -4.83 34.44
CA PRO A 176 -4.34 -3.80 33.77
C PRO A 176 -3.56 -2.49 33.71
N ARG A 177 -3.70 -1.75 32.61
CA ARG A 177 -3.04 -0.46 32.46
C ARG A 177 -3.59 0.53 33.47
N ALA A 178 -2.70 1.34 34.04
CA ALA A 178 -3.08 2.44 34.92
C ALA A 178 -4.01 3.43 34.18
N PRO A 179 -4.97 4.06 34.88
CA PRO A 179 -5.74 5.17 34.33
C PRO A 179 -4.81 6.31 33.85
N GLY A 180 -5.17 6.97 32.75
CA GLY A 180 -4.32 7.99 32.13
C GLY A 180 -3.22 7.38 31.25
N GLY A 181 -2.32 8.19 30.76
CA GLY A 181 -1.28 7.79 29.81
C GLY A 181 -1.77 7.65 28.38
N PRO A 182 -0.85 7.37 27.42
CA PRO A 182 -1.16 7.30 26.00
C PRO A 182 -2.11 6.13 25.68
N ASN A 183 -2.87 6.26 24.60
CA ASN A 183 -3.75 5.17 24.11
C ASN A 183 -2.95 3.92 23.79
N VAL A 184 -1.80 4.08 23.14
CA VAL A 184 -0.86 3.01 22.84
C VAL A 184 0.36 3.14 23.75
N ASP A 185 0.66 2.08 24.51
CA ASP A 185 1.87 2.01 25.32
C ASP A 185 3.08 1.77 24.40
N PRO A 186 4.05 2.69 24.34
CA PRO A 186 5.22 2.57 23.47
C PRO A 186 6.14 1.39 23.84
N THR A 187 6.00 0.81 25.03
CA THR A 187 6.73 -0.41 25.44
C THR A 187 6.05 -1.69 24.95
N ALA A 188 4.85 -1.60 24.40
CA ALA A 188 4.13 -2.72 23.79
C ALA A 188 4.02 -2.57 22.27
N ARG A 189 3.82 -1.35 21.77
CA ARG A 189 3.74 -1.02 20.34
C ARG A 189 4.37 0.33 20.06
N GLN A 190 5.03 0.47 18.91
CA GLN A 190 5.55 1.74 18.42
C GLN A 190 5.04 1.98 17.02
N ALA A 191 4.30 3.07 16.83
CA ALA A 191 3.81 3.49 15.52
C ALA A 191 4.71 4.59 14.94
N LYS A 192 5.12 4.43 13.69
CA LYS A 192 5.80 5.45 12.89
C LYS A 192 4.87 5.86 11.76
N LYS A 193 4.37 7.09 11.84
CA LYS A 193 3.44 7.66 10.86
C LYS A 193 4.22 8.33 9.73
N VAL A 194 3.62 8.37 8.55
CA VAL A 194 4.27 8.94 7.34
C VAL A 194 4.68 10.40 7.55
N GLU A 195 3.86 11.17 8.24
CA GLU A 195 4.10 12.59 8.55
C GLU A 195 5.30 12.82 9.47
N ASP A 196 5.70 11.81 10.25
CA ASP A 196 6.83 11.87 11.19
C ASP A 196 8.13 11.32 10.57
N MET A 197 8.10 10.82 9.32
CA MET A 197 9.25 10.18 8.68
C MET A 197 10.20 11.19 8.07
N VAL A 198 11.49 11.01 8.33
CA VAL A 198 12.56 11.80 7.71
C VAL A 198 13.04 11.08 6.45
N TRP A 199 12.77 11.69 5.30
CA TRP A 199 13.09 11.11 3.99
C TRP A 199 14.51 11.47 3.57
N THR A 200 15.26 10.47 3.11
CA THR A 200 16.63 10.62 2.57
C THR A 200 16.56 10.63 1.04
N LYS A 201 17.25 11.58 0.41
CA LYS A 201 17.34 11.66 -1.05
C LYS A 201 18.42 10.70 -1.56
N ALA A 202 18.10 9.90 -2.57
CA ALA A 202 19.03 9.04 -3.28
C ALA A 202 19.60 9.73 -4.54
N ALA A 203 20.64 9.14 -5.13
CA ALA A 203 21.31 9.70 -6.32
C ALA A 203 20.42 9.69 -7.58
N ASP A 204 19.46 8.77 -7.66
CA ASP A 204 18.52 8.61 -8.78
C ASP A 204 17.24 9.50 -8.64
N ALA A 205 17.33 10.57 -7.86
CA ALA A 205 16.25 11.48 -7.52
C ALA A 205 15.12 10.87 -6.69
N SER A 206 15.12 9.57 -6.40
CA SER A 206 14.19 8.98 -5.46
C SER A 206 14.44 9.44 -4.02
N THR A 207 13.44 9.30 -3.17
CA THR A 207 13.60 9.46 -1.72
C THR A 207 13.19 8.18 -1.01
N PHE A 208 13.84 7.88 0.10
CA PHE A 208 13.52 6.69 0.88
C PHE A 208 13.57 6.95 2.38
N VAL A 209 12.95 6.07 3.14
CA VAL A 209 13.07 6.02 4.60
C VAL A 209 13.10 4.57 5.06
N ASN A 210 14.14 4.21 5.82
CA ASN A 210 14.20 2.93 6.55
C ASN A 210 13.37 3.08 7.82
N VAL A 211 12.13 2.61 7.77
CA VAL A 211 11.20 2.73 8.90
C VAL A 211 11.65 1.84 10.05
N TYR A 212 11.99 0.60 9.72
CA TYR A 212 12.58 -0.37 10.64
C TYR A 212 13.67 -1.17 9.93
N GLY A 213 14.71 -1.51 10.69
CA GLY A 213 15.85 -2.23 10.16
C GLY A 213 16.70 -1.41 9.19
N ASP A 214 17.68 -2.07 8.62
CA ASP A 214 18.61 -1.50 7.64
C ASP A 214 18.77 -2.52 6.50
N PRO A 215 18.34 -2.19 5.27
CA PRO A 215 18.46 -3.12 4.14
C PRO A 215 19.92 -3.48 3.80
N GLY A 216 20.91 -2.73 4.30
CA GLY A 216 22.33 -3.07 4.17
C GLY A 216 22.85 -4.10 5.18
N LYS A 217 22.03 -4.50 6.17
CA LYS A 217 22.42 -5.40 7.26
C LYS A 217 21.50 -6.62 7.32
N SER A 218 21.97 -7.67 7.99
CA SER A 218 21.13 -8.84 8.30
C SER A 218 19.95 -8.45 9.19
N GLY A 219 18.77 -9.03 8.94
CA GLY A 219 17.54 -8.84 9.70
C GLY A 219 16.41 -8.28 8.85
N ILE A 220 15.22 -8.22 9.44
CA ILE A 220 14.03 -7.67 8.79
C ILE A 220 14.22 -6.17 8.56
N TYR A 221 13.83 -5.69 7.38
CA TYR A 221 13.71 -4.28 7.11
C TYR A 221 12.33 -3.94 6.53
N VAL A 222 11.92 -2.70 6.81
CA VAL A 222 10.71 -2.07 6.26
C VAL A 222 11.13 -0.69 5.75
N GLN A 223 11.02 -0.50 4.45
CA GLN A 223 11.44 0.72 3.77
C GLN A 223 10.31 1.29 2.92
N PHE A 224 10.14 2.59 2.92
CA PHE A 224 9.36 3.27 1.89
C PHE A 224 10.29 3.94 0.88
N VAL A 225 9.87 3.94 -0.38
CA VAL A 225 10.54 4.63 -1.48
C VAL A 225 9.50 5.46 -2.24
N ARG A 226 9.89 6.69 -2.57
CA ARG A 226 9.16 7.57 -3.49
C ARG A 226 10.02 7.86 -4.70
N ARG A 227 9.44 7.78 -5.88
CA ARG A 227 10.09 8.11 -7.14
C ARG A 227 9.30 9.21 -7.85
N PRO A 228 9.95 10.29 -8.31
CA PRO A 228 9.29 11.27 -9.15
C PRO A 228 8.98 10.70 -10.55
N PRO A 229 8.13 11.36 -11.34
CA PRO A 229 7.88 10.99 -12.72
C PRO A 229 9.19 10.86 -13.52
N ASN A 230 9.19 9.98 -14.52
CA ASN A 230 10.32 9.70 -15.43
C ASN A 230 11.61 9.20 -14.74
N SER A 231 11.54 8.71 -13.50
CA SER A 231 12.67 8.14 -12.79
C SER A 231 12.70 6.62 -12.89
N TRP A 232 13.91 6.06 -13.10
CA TRP A 232 14.13 4.63 -13.31
C TRP A 232 15.32 4.14 -12.50
N SER A 233 15.25 2.90 -12.00
CA SER A 233 16.41 2.19 -11.52
C SER A 233 17.29 1.76 -12.71
N THR A 234 18.57 1.51 -12.47
CA THR A 234 19.37 0.66 -13.34
C THR A 234 18.90 -0.79 -13.21
N ALA A 235 19.21 -1.66 -14.17
CA ALA A 235 18.99 -3.09 -14.00
C ALA A 235 19.89 -3.61 -12.88
N HIS A 236 19.29 -4.33 -11.91
CA HIS A 236 19.97 -4.80 -10.71
C HIS A 236 19.34 -6.10 -10.20
N GLY A 237 19.91 -6.70 -9.19
CA GLY A 237 19.39 -7.83 -8.43
C GLY A 237 19.67 -7.64 -6.96
N HIS A 238 19.05 -8.45 -6.11
CA HIS A 238 19.25 -8.45 -4.67
C HIS A 238 19.62 -9.86 -4.19
N PRO A 239 20.47 -9.99 -3.17
CA PRO A 239 20.90 -11.31 -2.69
C PRO A 239 19.77 -12.09 -1.99
N ASN A 240 18.73 -11.41 -1.55
CA ASN A 240 17.57 -12.00 -0.88
C ASN A 240 16.27 -11.51 -1.53
N ASP A 241 15.19 -12.26 -1.33
CA ASP A 241 13.86 -11.92 -1.79
C ASP A 241 13.38 -10.59 -1.23
N GLN A 242 12.68 -9.82 -2.05
CA GLN A 242 12.00 -8.58 -1.67
C GLN A 242 10.51 -8.66 -1.99
N PHE A 243 9.72 -8.03 -1.14
CA PHE A 243 8.27 -7.96 -1.28
C PHE A 243 7.88 -6.49 -1.36
N ILE A 244 7.22 -6.13 -2.46
CA ILE A 244 6.88 -4.74 -2.77
C ILE A 244 5.37 -4.59 -2.84
N TRP A 245 4.86 -3.51 -2.26
CA TRP A 245 3.49 -3.08 -2.38
C TRP A 245 3.42 -1.67 -2.96
N VAL A 246 2.61 -1.47 -3.99
CA VAL A 246 2.39 -0.15 -4.58
C VAL A 246 1.39 0.62 -3.73
N MET A 247 1.89 1.61 -2.98
CA MET A 247 1.11 2.45 -2.07
C MET A 247 0.40 3.59 -2.78
N GLY A 248 0.97 4.09 -3.88
CA GLY A 248 0.41 5.18 -4.67
C GLY A 248 1.09 5.31 -6.03
N GLY A 249 0.38 5.85 -7.00
CA GLY A 249 0.83 5.93 -8.38
C GLY A 249 0.86 4.57 -9.08
N ARG A 250 1.69 4.46 -10.11
CA ARG A 250 1.88 3.25 -10.92
C ARG A 250 3.36 2.93 -11.05
N MET A 251 3.76 1.75 -10.58
CA MET A 251 5.10 1.20 -10.76
C MET A 251 5.17 0.45 -12.09
N TYR A 252 6.17 0.77 -12.91
CA TYR A 252 6.45 0.02 -14.12
C TYR A 252 7.61 -0.92 -13.85
N ILE A 253 7.40 -2.20 -14.06
CA ILE A 253 8.36 -3.26 -13.74
C ILE A 253 8.81 -4.00 -14.99
N GLY A 254 10.09 -4.35 -15.04
CA GLY A 254 10.70 -5.12 -16.12
C GLY A 254 11.70 -6.15 -15.59
N THR A 255 12.07 -7.13 -16.40
CA THR A 255 13.07 -8.16 -16.12
C THR A 255 14.18 -8.13 -17.16
N GLY A 256 15.40 -8.46 -16.77
CA GLY A 256 16.57 -8.48 -17.63
C GLY A 256 17.73 -7.60 -17.15
N SER A 257 18.86 -7.68 -17.84
CA SER A 257 20.12 -7.00 -17.48
C SER A 257 20.25 -5.57 -18.04
N SER A 258 19.29 -5.12 -18.85
CA SER A 258 19.23 -3.75 -19.38
C SER A 258 17.82 -3.19 -19.25
N VAL A 259 17.74 -1.87 -19.04
CA VAL A 259 16.44 -1.18 -18.89
C VAL A 259 15.80 -1.00 -20.28
N ASP A 260 14.65 -1.58 -20.48
CA ASP A 260 13.78 -1.39 -21.64
C ASP A 260 12.40 -0.91 -21.16
N LYS A 261 12.19 0.41 -21.24
CA LYS A 261 10.97 1.05 -20.70
C LYS A 261 9.70 0.64 -21.45
N ASP A 262 9.84 0.15 -22.68
CA ASP A 262 8.71 -0.30 -23.51
C ASP A 262 8.33 -1.75 -23.19
N LYS A 263 9.26 -2.52 -22.60
CA LYS A 263 9.02 -3.88 -22.11
C LYS A 263 8.75 -3.93 -20.62
N THR A 264 7.80 -3.12 -20.16
CA THR A 264 7.41 -3.06 -18.75
C THR A 264 5.93 -3.31 -18.55
N VAL A 265 5.59 -3.91 -17.41
CA VAL A 265 4.21 -4.07 -16.94
C VAL A 265 3.90 -2.99 -15.92
N GLY A 266 2.78 -2.29 -16.11
CA GLY A 266 2.33 -1.24 -15.20
C GLY A 266 1.54 -1.81 -14.02
N MET A 267 2.04 -1.60 -12.81
CA MET A 267 1.47 -2.07 -11.55
C MET A 267 0.78 -0.90 -10.85
N PRO A 268 -0.56 -0.81 -10.86
CA PRO A 268 -1.28 0.26 -10.17
C PRO A 268 -1.19 0.12 -8.64
N ARG A 269 -1.63 1.17 -7.92
CA ARG A 269 -1.81 1.10 -6.46
C ARG A 269 -2.56 -0.17 -6.04
N GLY A 270 -2.11 -0.80 -4.96
CA GLY A 270 -2.64 -2.05 -4.44
C GLY A 270 -2.07 -3.31 -5.10
N SER A 271 -1.18 -3.16 -6.08
CA SER A 271 -0.44 -4.28 -6.65
C SER A 271 0.65 -4.77 -5.70
N TYR A 272 0.94 -6.05 -5.81
CA TYR A 272 1.99 -6.75 -5.09
C TYR A 272 3.04 -7.31 -6.06
N ILE A 273 4.31 -7.20 -5.69
CA ILE A 273 5.43 -7.75 -6.45
C ILE A 273 6.33 -8.55 -5.48
N HIS A 274 6.81 -9.69 -5.94
CA HIS A 274 7.83 -10.50 -5.30
C HIS A 274 9.06 -10.58 -6.22
N ASP A 275 10.15 -9.96 -5.81
CA ASP A 275 11.44 -10.05 -6.48
C ASP A 275 12.22 -11.20 -5.88
N PHE A 276 12.52 -12.21 -6.70
CA PHE A 276 13.30 -13.36 -6.26
C PHE A 276 14.78 -13.02 -6.16
N ALA A 277 15.44 -13.62 -5.18
CA ALA A 277 16.86 -13.45 -4.94
C ALA A 277 17.68 -13.64 -6.23
N ASN A 278 18.63 -12.74 -6.46
CA ASN A 278 19.54 -12.71 -7.61
C ASN A 278 18.89 -12.52 -8.99
N GLY A 279 17.57 -12.37 -9.04
CA GLY A 279 16.84 -12.09 -10.28
C GLY A 279 17.13 -10.68 -10.81
N ARG A 280 17.51 -10.57 -12.10
CA ARG A 280 17.83 -9.27 -12.72
C ARG A 280 16.55 -8.56 -13.16
N HIS A 281 16.33 -7.37 -12.61
CA HIS A 281 15.12 -6.58 -12.87
C HIS A 281 15.41 -5.07 -12.84
N TYR A 282 14.42 -4.31 -13.26
CA TYR A 282 14.40 -2.86 -13.20
C TYR A 282 12.97 -2.35 -13.01
N GLU A 283 12.83 -1.14 -12.49
CA GLU A 283 11.54 -0.51 -12.28
C GLU A 283 11.64 1.01 -12.38
N GLY A 284 10.47 1.64 -12.54
CA GLY A 284 10.39 3.09 -12.58
C GLY A 284 8.98 3.63 -12.50
N ALA A 285 8.93 4.96 -12.56
CA ALA A 285 7.73 5.75 -12.70
C ALA A 285 7.74 6.44 -14.08
N LYS A 286 6.61 6.44 -14.81
CA LYS A 286 6.48 7.17 -16.08
C LYS A 286 5.97 8.59 -15.85
N ASP A 287 4.68 8.76 -15.72
CA ASP A 287 4.03 10.07 -15.82
C ASP A 287 3.58 10.64 -14.48
N GLU A 288 3.62 9.86 -13.41
CA GLU A 288 3.13 10.22 -12.09
C GLU A 288 4.11 9.84 -10.97
N ASP A 289 3.97 10.47 -9.80
CA ASP A 289 4.72 10.10 -8.62
C ASP A 289 4.38 8.66 -8.19
N LEU A 290 5.41 7.91 -7.87
CA LEU A 290 5.31 6.54 -7.36
C LEU A 290 5.66 6.50 -5.88
N TRP A 291 4.87 5.81 -5.09
CA TRP A 291 5.15 5.48 -3.71
C TRP A 291 5.00 3.97 -3.47
N ILE A 292 6.05 3.34 -2.98
CA ILE A 292 6.09 1.90 -2.70
C ILE A 292 6.56 1.63 -1.27
N LEU A 293 6.07 0.52 -0.71
CA LEU A 293 6.61 -0.16 0.44
C LEU A 293 7.50 -1.31 -0.05
N VAL A 294 8.70 -1.44 0.52
CA VAL A 294 9.62 -2.56 0.28
C VAL A 294 9.93 -3.22 1.62
N VAL A 295 9.73 -4.51 1.71
CA VAL A 295 10.03 -5.31 2.90
C VAL A 295 10.82 -6.57 2.54
N GLY A 296 11.64 -7.07 3.46
CA GLY A 296 12.41 -8.28 3.25
C GLY A 296 13.37 -8.58 4.39
N MET A 297 14.24 -9.56 4.12
CA MET A 297 15.40 -9.86 4.95
C MET A 297 16.64 -9.26 4.31
N GLY A 298 17.37 -8.44 5.04
CA GLY A 298 18.67 -7.94 4.60
C GLY A 298 19.79 -8.97 4.81
N PRO A 299 20.96 -8.79 4.13
CA PRO A 299 21.27 -7.65 3.27
C PRO A 299 20.46 -7.69 1.97
N ALA A 300 20.05 -6.51 1.51
CA ALA A 300 19.27 -6.31 0.30
C ALA A 300 19.87 -5.23 -0.60
N ALA A 301 21.13 -4.89 -0.38
CA ALA A 301 21.83 -3.94 -1.25
C ALA A 301 21.80 -4.44 -2.70
N PRO A 302 21.44 -3.59 -3.67
CA PRO A 302 21.38 -4.00 -5.06
C PRO A 302 22.79 -4.36 -5.55
N ASP A 303 22.88 -5.52 -6.22
CA ASP A 303 24.06 -5.87 -6.96
C ASP A 303 24.11 -5.06 -8.27
N ARG A 304 25.04 -4.11 -8.33
CA ARG A 304 25.28 -3.26 -9.49
C ARG A 304 26.47 -3.72 -10.34
N ALA A 305 26.99 -4.91 -10.06
CA ALA A 305 28.27 -5.38 -10.59
C ALA A 305 28.25 -5.81 -12.07
N PHE A 306 27.26 -5.39 -12.86
CA PHE A 306 27.23 -5.66 -14.31
C PHE A 306 26.79 -4.38 -15.08
N ASN A 307 27.67 -3.40 -15.10
CA ASN A 307 27.67 -2.35 -16.13
C ASN A 307 28.68 -2.70 -17.21
#